data_12ea34f7c211c911a71b305ab90a1933
#
_entry.id   12ea34f7c211c911a71b305ab90a1933
#
_cell.length_a   1.000
_cell.length_b   1.000
_cell.length_c   1.000
_cell.angle_alpha   90.00
_cell.angle_beta   90.00
_cell.angle_gamma   90.00
#
_symmetry.space_group_name_H-M   'P 1'
#
loop_
_entity.id
_entity.type
_entity.pdbx_description
1 polymer ?
#
loop_
_entity_poly.entity_id
_entity_poly.type
_entity_poly.pdbx_seq_one_letter_code
_entity_poly.pdbx_strand_id
1 'polypeptide(L)'
;MPVMKKEIELDDGTKIWIRQASGMERLKITNIQGKAFRKMRHAGDPSDWTDEQNEEFALIVDEMGGGVESQIESWVPPCILDEDVDVNTLTFDELNTILQFVRGDDTEGAVPFLSS
;
A
#
# COMPACT_ATOMS: atom_id res chain seq x y z
N MET A 1 12.06 -10.61 7.25
CA MET A 1 11.06 -10.28 8.29
C MET A 1 9.78 -11.03 7.98
N PRO A 2 9.14 -11.67 8.97
CA PRO A 2 7.86 -12.34 8.72
C PRO A 2 6.76 -11.34 8.44
N VAL A 3 5.78 -11.77 7.66
CA VAL A 3 4.57 -10.99 7.45
C VAL A 3 3.79 -10.94 8.76
N MET A 4 3.32 -9.77 9.15
CA MET A 4 2.58 -9.55 10.38
C MET A 4 1.10 -9.44 10.09
N LYS A 5 0.26 -9.74 11.07
CA LYS A 5 -1.19 -9.53 11.02
C LYS A 5 -1.64 -8.74 12.24
N LYS A 6 -2.82 -8.14 12.14
CA LYS A 6 -3.38 -7.36 13.24
C LYS A 6 -4.90 -7.33 13.10
N GLU A 7 -5.58 -7.26 14.25
CA GLU A 7 -7.03 -7.04 14.28
C GLU A 7 -7.28 -5.54 14.35
N ILE A 8 -8.20 -5.05 13.52
CA ILE A 8 -8.64 -3.65 13.56
C ILE A 8 -10.15 -3.60 13.73
N GLU A 9 -10.63 -2.49 14.28
CA GLU A 9 -12.06 -2.22 14.42
C GLU A 9 -12.49 -1.20 13.37
N LEU A 10 -13.53 -1.54 12.62
CA LEU A 10 -14.12 -0.64 11.64
C LEU A 10 -15.03 0.37 12.32
N ASP A 11 -15.43 1.42 11.60
CA ASP A 11 -16.25 2.49 12.13
C ASP A 11 -17.60 2.02 12.70
N ASP A 12 -18.12 0.91 12.16
CA ASP A 12 -19.38 0.30 12.61
C ASP A 12 -19.21 -0.67 13.79
N GLY A 13 -17.99 -0.79 14.32
CA GLY A 13 -17.67 -1.69 15.42
C GLY A 13 -17.29 -3.12 15.01
N THR A 14 -17.33 -3.43 13.72
CA THR A 14 -16.91 -4.74 13.23
C THR A 14 -15.40 -4.89 13.37
N LYS A 15 -14.94 -6.04 13.85
CA LYS A 15 -13.51 -6.33 13.96
C LYS A 15 -13.10 -7.27 12.83
N ILE A 16 -12.00 -6.94 12.18
CA ILE A 16 -11.46 -7.75 11.09
C ILE A 16 -9.96 -7.95 11.29
N TRP A 17 -9.45 -9.04 10.74
CA TRP A 17 -8.01 -9.32 10.70
C TRP A 17 -7.43 -8.93 9.34
N ILE A 18 -6.29 -8.24 9.38
CA ILE A 18 -5.55 -7.85 8.18
C ILE A 18 -4.09 -8.29 8.31
N ARG A 19 -3.42 -8.49 7.18
CA ARG A 19 -2.00 -8.82 7.13
C ARG A 19 -1.23 -7.77 6.34
N GLN A 20 0.08 -7.77 6.53
CA GLN A 20 0.97 -6.96 5.71
C GLN A 20 1.12 -7.57 4.31
N ALA A 21 1.51 -6.75 3.35
CA ALA A 21 1.88 -7.22 2.02
C ALA A 21 3.13 -8.11 2.12
N SER A 22 3.16 -9.15 1.30
CA SER A 22 4.34 -10.03 1.20
C SER A 22 5.50 -9.31 0.52
N GLY A 23 6.70 -9.87 0.63
CA GLY A 23 7.87 -9.34 -0.07
C GLY A 23 7.67 -9.28 -1.58
N MET A 24 7.00 -10.26 -2.17
CA MET A 24 6.71 -10.28 -3.60
C MET A 24 5.73 -9.16 -3.99
N GLU A 25 4.73 -8.90 -3.17
CA GLU A 25 3.79 -7.81 -3.39
C GLU A 25 4.49 -6.45 -3.33
N ARG A 26 5.37 -6.26 -2.35
CA ARG A 26 6.16 -5.02 -2.21
C ARG A 26 7.13 -4.82 -3.36
N LEU A 27 7.69 -5.91 -3.87
CA LEU A 27 8.64 -5.86 -4.99
C LEU A 27 8.02 -5.24 -6.23
N LYS A 28 6.75 -5.49 -6.49
CA LYS A 28 6.05 -4.90 -7.64
C LYS A 28 6.08 -3.39 -7.61
N ILE A 29 5.80 -2.78 -6.44
CA ILE A 29 5.81 -1.32 -6.30
C ILE A 29 7.24 -0.77 -6.42
N THR A 30 8.20 -1.45 -5.81
CA THR A 30 9.61 -1.05 -5.94
C THR A 30 10.06 -1.03 -7.40
N ASN A 31 9.67 -2.05 -8.17
CA ASN A 31 9.99 -2.12 -9.59
C ASN A 31 9.32 -1.00 -10.39
N ILE A 32 8.07 -0.66 -10.06
CA ILE A 32 7.36 0.45 -10.71
C ILE A 32 8.09 1.77 -10.44
N GLN A 33 8.47 2.03 -9.20
CA GLN A 33 9.20 3.24 -8.83
C GLN A 33 10.54 3.31 -9.56
N GLY A 34 11.28 2.21 -9.61
CA GLY A 34 12.56 2.15 -10.32
C GLY A 34 12.40 2.46 -11.81
N LYS A 35 11.36 1.94 -12.44
CA LYS A 35 11.07 2.22 -13.85
C LYS A 35 10.67 3.69 -14.05
N ALA A 36 9.89 4.25 -13.13
CA ALA A 36 9.49 5.66 -13.19
C ALA A 36 10.72 6.58 -13.06
N PHE A 37 11.64 6.28 -12.15
CA PHE A 37 12.88 7.04 -12.02
C PHE A 37 13.71 7.00 -13.32
N ARG A 38 13.77 5.85 -13.97
CA ARG A 38 14.48 5.75 -15.25
C ARG A 38 13.85 6.63 -16.32
N LYS A 39 12.52 6.77 -16.32
CA LYS A 39 11.82 7.66 -17.26
C LYS A 39 12.09 9.14 -16.95
N MET A 40 12.47 9.47 -15.72
CA MET A 40 12.79 10.83 -15.29
C MET A 40 14.29 11.12 -15.34
N ARG A 41 15.09 10.30 -16.01
CA ARG A 41 16.55 10.46 -16.08
C ARG A 41 16.95 11.84 -16.61
N HIS A 42 16.19 12.42 -17.51
CA HIS A 42 16.44 13.73 -18.09
C HIS A 42 16.34 14.88 -17.07
N ALA A 43 15.65 14.66 -15.96
CA ALA A 43 15.43 15.68 -14.94
C ALA A 43 16.56 15.75 -13.89
N GLY A 44 17.53 14.84 -13.93
CA GLY A 44 18.66 14.83 -13.02
C GLY A 44 18.31 14.33 -11.64
N ASP A 45 19.00 14.87 -10.61
CA ASP A 45 18.84 14.44 -9.22
C ASP A 45 17.43 14.79 -8.71
N PRO A 46 16.70 13.83 -8.12
CA PRO A 46 15.35 14.08 -7.58
C PRO A 46 15.28 15.21 -6.55
N SER A 47 16.36 15.46 -5.81
CA SER A 47 16.39 16.56 -4.83
C SER A 47 16.32 17.94 -5.49
N ASP A 48 16.67 18.04 -6.78
CA ASP A 48 16.66 19.29 -7.55
C ASP A 48 15.44 19.43 -8.46
N TRP A 49 14.50 18.49 -8.41
CA TRP A 49 13.32 18.54 -9.27
C TRP A 49 12.42 19.72 -8.94
N THR A 50 11.88 20.33 -9.99
CA THR A 50 10.84 21.35 -9.85
C THR A 50 9.51 20.70 -9.46
N ASP A 51 8.53 21.52 -9.05
CA ASP A 51 7.19 21.03 -8.75
C ASP A 51 6.58 20.33 -9.95
N GLU A 52 6.79 20.84 -11.17
CA GLU A 52 6.29 20.24 -12.40
C GLU A 52 6.91 18.86 -12.63
N GLN A 53 8.20 18.71 -12.34
CA GLN A 53 8.90 17.43 -12.49
C GLN A 53 8.43 16.42 -11.44
N ASN A 54 8.17 16.85 -10.22
CA ASN A 54 7.59 15.99 -9.19
C ASN A 54 6.19 15.51 -9.58
N GLU A 55 5.36 16.39 -10.18
CA GLU A 55 4.05 16.01 -10.68
C GLU A 55 4.17 15.03 -11.83
N GLU A 56 5.12 15.24 -12.75
CA GLU A 56 5.37 14.32 -13.85
C GLU A 56 5.73 12.94 -13.35
N PHE A 57 6.61 12.85 -12.36
CA PHE A 57 6.99 11.58 -11.75
C PHE A 57 5.78 10.90 -11.12
N ALA A 58 4.97 11.65 -10.36
CA ALA A 58 3.75 11.11 -9.74
C ALA A 58 2.78 10.56 -10.78
N LEU A 59 2.60 11.25 -11.91
CA LEU A 59 1.75 10.78 -13.00
C LEU A 59 2.30 9.51 -13.64
N ILE A 60 3.61 9.42 -13.84
CA ILE A 60 4.25 8.21 -14.39
C ILE A 60 4.02 7.03 -13.45
N VAL A 61 4.25 7.21 -12.15
CA VAL A 61 4.03 6.16 -11.15
C VAL A 61 2.56 5.72 -11.16
N ASP A 62 1.65 6.67 -11.21
CA ASP A 62 0.21 6.41 -11.20
C ASP A 62 -0.22 5.64 -12.46
N GLU A 63 0.24 6.04 -13.63
CA GLU A 63 -0.03 5.34 -14.89
C GLU A 63 0.49 3.90 -14.90
N MET A 64 1.57 3.65 -14.17
CA MET A 64 2.16 2.32 -14.04
C MET A 64 1.51 1.47 -12.95
N GLY A 65 0.49 2.00 -12.26
CA GLY A 65 -0.21 1.27 -11.22
C GLY A 65 0.42 1.37 -9.83
N GLY A 66 1.31 2.36 -9.61
CA GLY A 66 1.98 2.57 -8.33
C GLY A 66 1.38 3.66 -7.45
N GLY A 67 0.30 4.31 -7.89
CA GLY A 67 -0.38 5.34 -7.12
C GLY A 67 -1.18 4.76 -5.94
N VAL A 68 -1.61 5.64 -5.04
CA VAL A 68 -2.35 5.22 -3.83
C VAL A 68 -3.61 4.44 -4.17
N GLU A 69 -4.38 4.90 -5.15
CA GLU A 69 -5.60 4.22 -5.59
C GLU A 69 -5.29 2.80 -6.06
N SER A 70 -4.27 2.65 -6.90
CA SER A 70 -3.86 1.34 -7.41
C SER A 70 -3.33 0.43 -6.29
N GLN A 71 -2.61 0.99 -5.32
CA GLN A 71 -2.15 0.23 -4.16
C GLN A 71 -3.32 -0.28 -3.34
N ILE A 72 -4.34 0.55 -3.11
CA ILE A 72 -5.54 0.15 -2.37
C ILE A 72 -6.24 -0.99 -3.13
N GLU A 73 -6.46 -0.84 -4.43
CA GLU A 73 -7.15 -1.84 -5.25
C GLU A 73 -6.40 -3.17 -5.32
N SER A 74 -5.07 -3.10 -5.38
CA SER A 74 -4.24 -4.29 -5.57
C SER A 74 -3.83 -4.96 -4.26
N TRP A 75 -3.60 -4.19 -3.21
CA TRP A 75 -3.01 -4.70 -1.97
C TRP A 75 -4.02 -4.94 -0.85
N VAL A 76 -5.03 -4.07 -0.74
CA VAL A 76 -5.97 -4.17 0.39
C VAL A 76 -6.83 -5.44 0.34
N PRO A 77 -7.49 -5.77 -0.79
CA PRO A 77 -8.35 -6.96 -0.81
C PRO A 77 -7.64 -8.26 -0.40
N PRO A 78 -6.45 -8.60 -0.94
CA PRO A 78 -5.81 -9.85 -0.55
C PRO A 78 -5.26 -9.84 0.87
N CYS A 79 -5.13 -8.67 1.49
CA CYS A 79 -4.60 -8.53 2.85
C CYS A 79 -5.69 -8.52 3.92
N ILE A 80 -6.96 -8.50 3.54
CA ILE A 80 -8.08 -8.68 4.47
C ILE A 80 -8.31 -10.18 4.63
N LEU A 81 -8.17 -10.67 5.87
CA LEU A 81 -8.24 -12.11 6.14
C LEU A 81 -9.67 -12.62 6.29
N ASP A 82 -10.62 -11.72 6.56
CA ASP A 82 -12.03 -12.09 6.70
C ASP A 82 -12.74 -12.06 5.35
N GLU A 83 -13.22 -13.21 4.90
CA GLU A 83 -13.87 -13.36 3.60
C GLU A 83 -15.20 -12.63 3.48
N ASP A 84 -15.84 -12.35 4.61
CA ASP A 84 -17.15 -11.70 4.66
C ASP A 84 -17.08 -10.18 4.47
N VAL A 85 -15.89 -9.61 4.40
CA VAL A 85 -15.73 -8.17 4.27
C VAL A 85 -15.77 -7.78 2.80
N ASP A 86 -16.69 -6.87 2.46
CA ASP A 86 -16.75 -6.27 1.13
C ASP A 86 -15.96 -4.96 1.15
N VAL A 87 -14.84 -4.95 0.42
CA VAL A 87 -13.95 -3.79 0.33
C VAL A 87 -14.68 -2.55 -0.15
N ASN A 88 -15.71 -2.73 -1.00
CA ASN A 88 -16.46 -1.60 -1.56
C ASN A 88 -17.34 -0.89 -0.52
N THR A 89 -17.54 -1.49 0.64
CA THR A 89 -18.32 -0.88 1.73
C THR A 89 -17.46 -0.13 2.74
N LEU A 90 -16.14 -0.21 2.61
CA LEU A 90 -15.21 0.47 3.52
C LEU A 90 -15.08 1.94 3.17
N THR A 91 -14.94 2.78 4.21
CA THR A 91 -14.69 4.22 3.99
C THR A 91 -13.26 4.44 3.52
N PHE A 92 -13.00 5.62 2.97
CA PHE A 92 -11.63 5.99 2.56
C PHE A 92 -10.67 5.95 3.75
N ASP A 93 -11.10 6.43 4.92
CA ASP A 93 -10.27 6.42 6.12
C ASP A 93 -9.94 4.98 6.56
N GLU A 94 -10.92 4.09 6.49
CA GLU A 94 -10.71 2.67 6.81
C GLU A 94 -9.71 2.05 5.82
N LEU A 95 -9.89 2.29 4.53
CA LEU A 95 -8.99 1.78 3.50
C LEU A 95 -7.56 2.31 3.69
N ASN A 96 -7.43 3.58 4.03
CA ASN A 96 -6.12 4.18 4.26
C ASN A 96 -5.43 3.60 5.51
N THR A 97 -6.18 3.38 6.58
CA THR A 97 -5.66 2.74 7.79
C THR A 97 -5.15 1.32 7.49
N ILE A 98 -5.92 0.57 6.71
CA ILE A 98 -5.52 -0.78 6.29
C ILE A 98 -4.24 -0.71 5.42
N LEU A 99 -4.21 0.21 4.47
CA LEU A 99 -3.06 0.36 3.57
C LEU A 99 -1.78 0.69 4.34
N GLN A 100 -1.85 1.55 5.35
CA GLN A 100 -0.69 1.88 6.17
C GLN A 100 -0.11 0.64 6.85
N PHE A 101 -0.97 -0.22 7.40
CA PHE A 101 -0.51 -1.47 7.99
C PHE A 101 0.02 -2.44 6.92
N VAL A 102 -0.67 -2.56 5.80
CA VAL A 102 -0.25 -3.43 4.68
C VAL A 102 1.15 -3.07 4.20
N ARG A 103 1.46 -1.77 4.16
CA ARG A 103 2.78 -1.26 3.75
C ARG A 103 3.85 -1.42 4.83
N GLY A 104 3.45 -1.72 6.06
CA GLY A 104 4.38 -1.85 7.18
C GLY A 104 4.66 -0.55 7.93
N ASP A 105 3.88 0.51 7.67
CA ASP A 105 4.09 1.82 8.30
C ASP A 105 3.55 1.89 9.74
N ASP A 106 2.53 1.10 10.05
CA ASP A 106 1.92 1.05 11.38
C ASP A 106 1.88 -0.42 11.84
N THR A 107 2.73 -0.76 12.79
CA THR A 107 2.85 -2.13 13.30
C THR A 107 2.38 -2.29 14.74
N GLU A 108 1.77 -1.25 15.33
CA GLU A 108 1.27 -1.32 16.70
C GLU A 108 0.20 -2.40 16.82
N GLY A 109 0.38 -3.30 17.79
CA GLY A 109 -0.56 -4.39 18.01
C GLY A 109 -0.40 -5.57 17.03
N ALA A 110 0.58 -5.52 16.12
CA ALA A 110 0.78 -6.58 15.15
C ALA A 110 1.40 -7.84 15.79
N VAL A 111 1.00 -9.01 15.27
CA VAL A 111 1.55 -10.31 15.65
C VAL A 111 1.97 -11.05 14.38
N PRO A 112 2.88 -12.06 14.48
CA PRO A 112 3.28 -12.82 13.29
C PRO A 112 2.09 -13.49 12.61
N PHE A 113 2.01 -13.37 11.29
CA PHE A 113 0.89 -13.94 10.51
C PHE A 113 0.82 -15.47 10.64
N LEU A 114 1.98 -16.12 10.67
CA LEU A 114 2.08 -17.58 10.74
C LEU A 114 2.30 -18.09 12.16
N SER A 115 2.02 -17.28 13.18
CA SER A 115 2.09 -17.77 14.55
C SER A 115 0.98 -18.76 14.81
N SER A 116 1.32 -19.89 15.32
CA SER A 116 0.36 -20.93 15.71
C SER A 116 0.02 -20.82 17.19
#